data_7407529621482aa3c12d4d46f4d55976
#
_entry.id   7407529621482aa3c12d4d46f4d55976
#
_cell.length_a   1.000
_cell.length_b   1.000
_cell.length_c   1.000
_cell.angle_alpha   90.00
_cell.angle_beta   90.00
_cell.angle_gamma   90.00
#
_symmetry.space_group_name_H-M   'P 1'
#
loop_
_entity.id
_entity.type
_entity.pdbx_description
1 polymer ?
#
loop_
_entity_poly.entity_id
_entity_poly.type
_entity_poly.pdbx_seq_one_letter_code
_entity_poly.pdbx_strand_id
1 'polypeptide(L)'
;MRRSVRLVLACVLLLSAAVFASALSRADFERVVDFSVSLKTLTAVAAGKAPLPTGKLVVLDGTVSDVNIINKEEATFLVRIELISGEWIGFEDVKSYTCYIDFSGPEFFKIFPARAPKNPSPEMVFLNTRLVVIGRPVDITANHQGEKRVLVEGLLVRPIK
;
A
#
# COMPACT_ATOMS: atom_id res chain seq x y z
N MET A 1 27.27 42.30 29.90
CA MET A 1 27.65 40.92 29.51
C MET A 1 26.50 39.89 29.54
N ARG A 2 25.59 39.86 30.51
CA ARG A 2 24.52 38.84 30.59
C ARG A 2 23.44 38.93 29.50
N ARG A 3 23.15 40.11 28.90
CA ARG A 3 22.15 40.26 27.82
C ARG A 3 22.65 39.77 26.45
N SER A 4 23.92 40.00 26.14
CA SER A 4 24.55 39.58 24.87
C SER A 4 24.66 38.05 24.73
N VAL A 5 24.97 37.36 25.85
CA VAL A 5 25.05 35.89 25.89
C VAL A 5 23.70 35.24 25.66
N ARG A 6 22.61 35.83 26.17
CA ARG A 6 21.24 35.31 25.95
C ARG A 6 20.77 35.47 24.51
N LEU A 7 21.18 36.57 23.85
CA LEU A 7 20.85 36.82 22.45
C LEU A 7 21.57 35.82 21.50
N VAL A 8 22.85 35.57 21.78
CA VAL A 8 23.66 34.60 21.00
C VAL A 8 23.12 33.19 21.19
N LEU A 9 22.70 32.78 22.39
CA LEU A 9 22.13 31.48 22.68
C LEU A 9 20.79 31.29 21.98
N ALA A 10 19.95 32.32 21.88
CA ALA A 10 18.68 32.28 21.19
C ALA A 10 18.86 32.16 19.66
N CYS A 11 19.86 32.85 19.08
CA CYS A 11 20.17 32.72 17.65
C CYS A 11 20.73 31.34 17.30
N VAL A 12 21.55 30.72 18.14
CA VAL A 12 22.07 29.37 17.92
C VAL A 12 20.96 28.33 18.01
N LEU A 13 20.00 28.48 18.94
CA LEU A 13 18.82 27.60 19.03
C LEU A 13 17.86 27.73 17.81
N LEU A 14 17.70 28.95 17.29
CA LEU A 14 16.88 29.16 16.08
C LEU A 14 17.56 28.64 14.82
N LEU A 15 18.86 28.70 14.68
CA LEU A 15 19.60 28.11 13.56
C LEU A 15 19.58 26.57 13.58
N SER A 16 19.62 25.96 14.77
CA SER A 16 19.55 24.49 14.89
C SER A 16 18.17 23.91 14.55
N ALA A 17 17.08 24.66 14.70
CA ALA A 17 15.74 24.23 14.34
C ALA A 17 15.49 24.23 12.82
N ALA A 18 16.26 24.99 12.04
CA ALA A 18 16.10 25.08 10.59
C ALA A 18 16.67 23.87 9.80
N VAL A 19 17.45 23.00 10.46
CA VAL A 19 18.13 21.89 9.78
C VAL A 19 17.25 20.63 9.65
N PHE A 20 16.10 20.54 10.33
CA PHE A 20 15.25 19.35 10.34
C PHE A 20 14.07 19.37 9.38
N ALA A 21 13.89 20.42 8.60
CA ALA A 21 12.86 20.48 7.57
C ALA A 21 13.42 20.17 6.17
N SER A 22 14.18 19.09 6.03
CA SER A 22 14.42 18.53 4.70
C SER A 22 13.13 17.88 4.20
N ALA A 23 12.29 18.64 3.52
CA ALA A 23 11.22 18.06 2.72
C ALA A 23 11.85 17.00 1.82
N LEU A 24 11.32 15.77 1.83
CA LEU A 24 11.70 14.70 0.91
C LEU A 24 11.67 15.29 -0.52
N SER A 25 12.81 15.32 -1.17
CA SER A 25 12.86 15.79 -2.56
C SER A 25 12.10 14.78 -3.45
N ARG A 26 11.59 15.23 -4.59
CA ARG A 26 10.99 14.35 -5.59
C ARG A 26 11.94 13.20 -5.95
N ALA A 27 13.23 13.48 -6.08
CA ALA A 27 14.26 12.49 -6.39
C ALA A 27 14.42 11.42 -5.29
N ASP A 28 14.30 11.80 -4.01
CA ASP A 28 14.35 10.84 -2.90
C ASP A 28 13.10 9.95 -2.88
N PHE A 29 11.93 10.51 -3.20
CA PHE A 29 10.69 9.76 -3.30
C PHE A 29 10.74 8.76 -4.47
N GLU A 30 11.23 9.15 -5.65
CA GLU A 30 11.39 8.26 -6.82
C GLU A 30 12.45 7.16 -6.61
N ARG A 31 13.38 7.32 -5.66
CA ARG A 31 14.29 6.23 -5.24
C ARG A 31 13.57 5.14 -4.46
N VAL A 32 12.56 5.50 -3.68
CA VAL A 32 11.87 4.59 -2.77
C VAL A 32 10.62 3.99 -3.43
N VAL A 33 9.95 4.74 -4.31
CA VAL A 33 8.68 4.34 -4.93
C VAL A 33 8.86 4.15 -6.44
N ASP A 34 8.34 3.04 -6.95
CA ASP A 34 8.26 2.78 -8.39
C ASP A 34 6.81 2.93 -8.87
N PHE A 35 6.54 4.04 -9.56
CA PHE A 35 5.22 4.33 -10.12
C PHE A 35 4.94 3.63 -11.46
N SER A 36 5.93 2.99 -12.06
CA SER A 36 5.75 2.26 -13.33
C SER A 36 5.08 0.90 -13.13
N VAL A 37 5.08 0.39 -11.90
CA VAL A 37 4.49 -0.90 -11.55
C VAL A 37 2.99 -0.74 -11.34
N SER A 38 2.21 -1.52 -12.07
CA SER A 38 0.74 -1.61 -12.00
C SER A 38 0.28 -3.04 -11.77
N LEU A 39 -1.00 -3.27 -11.54
CA LEU A 39 -1.58 -4.63 -11.49
C LEU A 39 -1.32 -5.42 -12.77
N LYS A 40 -1.32 -4.74 -13.93
CA LYS A 40 -0.96 -5.34 -15.23
C LYS A 40 0.48 -5.85 -15.24
N THR A 41 1.42 -5.05 -14.72
CA THR A 41 2.82 -5.43 -14.57
C THR A 41 2.96 -6.63 -13.63
N LEU A 42 2.32 -6.60 -12.46
CA LEU A 42 2.38 -7.69 -11.48
C LEU A 42 1.77 -8.98 -12.03
N THR A 43 0.69 -8.90 -12.81
CA THR A 43 0.11 -10.07 -13.49
C THR A 43 1.10 -10.68 -14.51
N ALA A 44 1.85 -9.85 -15.23
CA ALA A 44 2.90 -10.33 -16.15
C ALA A 44 4.06 -11.00 -15.38
N VAL A 45 4.43 -10.48 -14.21
CA VAL A 45 5.41 -11.10 -13.29
C VAL A 45 4.92 -12.48 -12.82
N ALA A 46 3.67 -12.59 -12.36
CA ALA A 46 3.08 -13.86 -11.95
C ALA A 46 3.07 -14.91 -13.08
N ALA A 47 2.90 -14.46 -14.33
CA ALA A 47 2.97 -15.30 -15.53
C ALA A 47 4.42 -15.63 -15.97
N GLY A 48 5.45 -15.20 -15.24
CA GLY A 48 6.86 -15.43 -15.59
C GLY A 48 7.40 -14.60 -16.76
N LYS A 49 6.67 -13.52 -17.15
CA LYS A 49 7.05 -12.66 -18.29
C LYS A 49 7.94 -11.48 -17.90
N ALA A 50 8.09 -11.22 -16.60
CA ALA A 50 8.94 -10.16 -16.06
C ALA A 50 9.48 -10.58 -14.68
N PRO A 51 10.62 -10.03 -14.23
CA PRO A 51 11.12 -10.27 -12.89
C PRO A 51 10.24 -9.59 -11.83
N LEU A 52 10.24 -10.13 -10.61
CA LEU A 52 9.58 -9.51 -9.47
C LEU A 52 10.25 -8.16 -9.14
N PRO A 53 9.52 -7.03 -9.09
CA PRO A 53 10.10 -5.73 -8.76
C PRO A 53 10.37 -5.65 -7.26
N THR A 54 11.57 -6.09 -6.86
CA THR A 54 12.02 -6.05 -5.47
C THR A 54 12.74 -4.75 -5.14
N GLY A 55 12.77 -4.39 -3.84
CA GLY A 55 13.59 -3.28 -3.33
C GLY A 55 12.93 -1.89 -3.37
N LYS A 56 11.79 -1.73 -4.05
CA LYS A 56 11.01 -0.48 -4.05
C LYS A 56 9.58 -0.70 -3.61
N LEU A 57 8.98 0.35 -3.09
CA LEU A 57 7.54 0.41 -2.87
C LEU A 57 6.81 0.60 -4.19
N VAL A 58 5.61 0.08 -4.27
CA VAL A 58 4.71 0.28 -5.42
C VAL A 58 3.42 0.96 -4.97
N VAL A 59 2.79 1.70 -5.87
CA VAL A 59 1.48 2.31 -5.67
C VAL A 59 0.50 1.59 -6.59
N LEU A 60 -0.45 0.88 -6.00
CA LEU A 60 -1.44 0.09 -6.73
C LEU A 60 -2.83 0.70 -6.56
N ASP A 61 -3.57 0.77 -7.64
CA ASP A 61 -4.98 1.17 -7.68
C ASP A 61 -5.82 -0.01 -8.19
N GLY A 62 -6.93 -0.28 -7.51
CA GLY A 62 -7.82 -1.36 -7.91
C GLY A 62 -9.03 -1.48 -6.98
N THR A 63 -9.85 -2.50 -7.26
CA THR A 63 -11.05 -2.83 -6.48
C THR A 63 -10.82 -4.13 -5.71
N VAL A 64 -11.32 -4.23 -4.50
CA VAL A 64 -11.25 -5.44 -3.68
C VAL A 64 -12.20 -6.48 -4.23
N SER A 65 -11.67 -7.62 -4.69
CA SER A 65 -12.45 -8.77 -5.18
C SER A 65 -12.61 -9.87 -4.13
N ASP A 66 -11.69 -9.95 -3.16
CA ASP A 66 -11.77 -10.89 -2.04
C ASP A 66 -11.13 -10.31 -0.77
N VAL A 67 -11.63 -10.73 0.41
CA VAL A 67 -11.09 -10.39 1.73
C VAL A 67 -11.04 -11.65 2.58
N ASN A 68 -9.84 -12.11 2.91
CA ASN A 68 -9.60 -13.26 3.76
C ASN A 68 -8.85 -12.85 5.03
N ILE A 69 -9.53 -12.83 6.18
CA ILE A 69 -8.90 -12.57 7.48
C ILE A 69 -8.25 -13.85 7.96
N ILE A 70 -6.92 -13.90 7.90
CA ILE A 70 -6.09 -15.06 8.27
C ILE A 70 -5.95 -15.15 9.78
N ASN A 71 -5.68 -14.01 10.45
CA ASN A 71 -5.64 -13.92 11.91
C ASN A 71 -6.54 -12.78 12.39
N LYS A 72 -7.44 -13.08 13.33
CA LYS A 72 -8.47 -12.15 13.86
C LYS A 72 -8.06 -11.47 15.17
N GLU A 73 -6.92 -11.85 15.76
CA GLU A 73 -6.42 -11.22 16.97
C GLU A 73 -5.85 -9.84 16.66
N GLU A 74 -6.31 -8.80 17.37
CA GLU A 74 -5.91 -7.42 17.10
C GLU A 74 -4.39 -7.24 17.13
N ALA A 75 -3.69 -7.82 18.13
CA ALA A 75 -2.24 -7.68 18.29
C ALA A 75 -1.42 -8.29 17.15
N THR A 76 -1.95 -9.35 16.52
CA THR A 76 -1.29 -10.13 15.45
C THR A 76 -2.19 -10.23 14.22
N PHE A 77 -3.01 -9.19 14.00
CA PHE A 77 -3.96 -9.15 12.91
C PHE A 77 -3.28 -9.36 11.56
N LEU A 78 -3.88 -10.22 10.74
CA LEU A 78 -3.41 -10.49 9.38
C LEU A 78 -4.60 -10.69 8.46
N VAL A 79 -4.66 -9.92 7.40
CA VAL A 79 -5.66 -10.03 6.36
C VAL A 79 -5.00 -10.06 4.99
N ARG A 80 -5.46 -10.96 4.13
CA ARG A 80 -5.15 -10.99 2.70
C ARG A 80 -6.34 -10.49 1.92
N ILE A 81 -6.11 -9.53 1.04
CA ILE A 81 -7.09 -9.12 0.05
C ILE A 81 -6.63 -9.49 -1.36
N GLU A 82 -7.56 -9.72 -2.26
CA GLU A 82 -7.31 -9.72 -3.69
C GLU A 82 -7.69 -8.36 -4.26
N LEU A 83 -6.74 -7.70 -4.92
CA LEU A 83 -6.96 -6.44 -5.61
C LEU A 83 -7.05 -6.70 -7.11
N ILE A 84 -8.09 -6.19 -7.76
CA ILE A 84 -8.37 -6.39 -9.18
C ILE A 84 -8.52 -5.06 -9.92
N SER A 85 -8.02 -5.00 -11.14
CA SER A 85 -8.40 -3.98 -12.12
C SER A 85 -8.74 -4.64 -13.46
N GLY A 86 -9.59 -3.97 -14.25
CA GLY A 86 -10.01 -4.45 -15.56
C GLY A 86 -9.58 -3.48 -16.68
N GLU A 87 -9.21 -4.03 -17.82
CA GLU A 87 -8.97 -3.28 -19.07
C GLU A 87 -9.87 -3.83 -20.17
N TRP A 88 -10.64 -2.97 -20.82
CA TRP A 88 -11.44 -3.35 -21.95
C TRP A 88 -10.56 -3.67 -23.17
N ILE A 89 -10.78 -4.86 -23.76
CA ILE A 89 -10.11 -5.29 -24.98
C ILE A 89 -11.16 -5.38 -26.08
N GLY A 90 -11.18 -4.40 -26.97
CA GLY A 90 -12.22 -4.32 -28.00
C GLY A 90 -13.59 -3.94 -27.42
N PHE A 91 -14.67 -4.53 -27.92
CA PHE A 91 -16.04 -4.16 -27.56
C PHE A 91 -16.71 -5.08 -26.53
N GLU A 92 -16.21 -6.30 -26.34
CA GLU A 92 -16.90 -7.34 -25.56
C GLU A 92 -16.03 -7.98 -24.46
N ASP A 93 -14.69 -7.87 -24.52
CA ASP A 93 -13.80 -8.55 -23.61
C ASP A 93 -13.20 -7.62 -22.54
N VAL A 94 -13.15 -8.10 -21.31
CA VAL A 94 -12.45 -7.44 -20.19
C VAL A 94 -11.31 -8.33 -19.73
N LYS A 95 -10.09 -7.81 -19.80
CA LYS A 95 -8.93 -8.45 -19.21
C LYS A 95 -8.72 -8.00 -17.79
N SER A 96 -8.70 -8.96 -16.87
CA SER A 96 -8.49 -8.73 -15.44
C SER A 96 -7.02 -8.86 -15.06
N TYR A 97 -6.56 -7.99 -14.19
CA TYR A 97 -5.23 -7.97 -13.60
C TYR A 97 -5.37 -8.01 -12.09
N THR A 98 -4.68 -8.95 -11.42
CA THR A 98 -4.87 -9.20 -10.00
C THR A 98 -3.54 -9.36 -9.27
N CYS A 99 -3.53 -9.03 -7.99
CA CYS A 99 -2.49 -9.41 -7.03
C CYS A 99 -3.10 -9.69 -5.65
N TYR A 100 -2.36 -10.37 -4.78
CA TYR A 100 -2.68 -10.47 -3.36
C TYR A 100 -1.93 -9.42 -2.57
N ILE A 101 -2.59 -8.87 -1.55
CA ILE A 101 -1.99 -7.91 -0.63
C ILE A 101 -2.25 -8.38 0.79
N ASP A 102 -1.17 -8.59 1.56
CA ASP A 102 -1.23 -8.90 2.98
C ASP A 102 -1.03 -7.63 3.80
N PHE A 103 -1.97 -7.35 4.69
CA PHE A 103 -1.85 -6.31 5.71
C PHE A 103 -1.69 -6.96 7.07
N SER A 104 -0.60 -6.64 7.76
CA SER A 104 -0.25 -7.20 9.07
C SER A 104 -0.07 -6.08 10.09
N GLY A 105 -0.67 -6.23 11.26
CA GLY A 105 -0.55 -5.32 12.38
C GLY A 105 -1.88 -4.81 12.92
N PRO A 106 -1.88 -4.31 14.19
CA PRO A 106 -3.08 -3.86 14.88
C PRO A 106 -3.75 -2.65 14.21
N GLU A 107 -3.00 -1.84 13.46
CA GLU A 107 -3.49 -0.67 12.73
C GLU A 107 -4.52 -1.02 11.66
N PHE A 108 -4.44 -2.24 11.09
CA PHE A 108 -5.35 -2.69 10.04
C PHE A 108 -6.61 -3.37 10.59
N PHE A 109 -6.64 -3.72 11.88
CA PHE A 109 -7.77 -4.42 12.50
C PHE A 109 -9.11 -3.66 12.35
N LYS A 110 -9.09 -2.33 12.49
CA LYS A 110 -10.29 -1.49 12.33
C LYS A 110 -10.61 -1.16 10.87
N ILE A 111 -9.62 -1.27 9.97
CA ILE A 111 -9.78 -1.01 8.55
C ILE A 111 -10.48 -2.19 7.85
N PHE A 112 -10.19 -3.42 8.26
CA PHE A 112 -10.75 -4.65 7.69
C PHE A 112 -11.63 -5.37 8.72
N PRO A 113 -12.84 -4.87 9.03
CA PRO A 113 -13.71 -5.50 10.03
C PRO A 113 -14.25 -6.84 9.52
N ALA A 114 -14.31 -7.84 10.39
CA ALA A 114 -14.86 -9.17 10.06
C ALA A 114 -16.35 -9.12 9.70
N ARG A 115 -17.06 -8.09 10.13
CA ARG A 115 -18.47 -7.80 9.79
C ARG A 115 -18.68 -6.32 9.59
N ALA A 116 -19.49 -5.96 8.61
CA ALA A 116 -19.86 -4.57 8.41
C ALA A 116 -20.62 -4.02 9.62
N PRO A 117 -20.14 -2.95 10.27
CA PRO A 117 -20.88 -2.32 11.37
C PRO A 117 -22.10 -1.55 10.82
N LYS A 118 -23.04 -1.23 11.70
CA LYS A 118 -24.26 -0.47 11.32
C LYS A 118 -23.94 0.90 10.71
N ASN A 119 -22.86 1.55 11.19
CA ASN A 119 -22.35 2.83 10.69
C ASN A 119 -20.87 2.64 10.33
N PRO A 120 -20.54 2.26 9.08
CA PRO A 120 -19.16 2.05 8.66
C PRO A 120 -18.40 3.38 8.60
N SER A 121 -17.15 3.37 9.09
CA SER A 121 -16.23 4.48 8.89
C SER A 121 -15.83 4.57 7.41
N PRO A 122 -15.54 5.78 6.89
CA PRO A 122 -15.04 5.97 5.53
C PRO A 122 -13.71 5.26 5.22
N GLU A 123 -12.96 4.89 6.25
CA GLU A 123 -11.67 4.19 6.12
C GLU A 123 -11.82 2.66 6.06
N MET A 124 -13.01 2.14 6.36
CA MET A 124 -13.24 0.70 6.32
C MET A 124 -13.28 0.17 4.90
N VAL A 125 -12.68 -1.01 4.73
CA VAL A 125 -12.56 -1.72 3.46
C VAL A 125 -13.44 -2.95 3.45
N PHE A 126 -14.23 -3.09 2.39
CA PHE A 126 -15.13 -4.21 2.12
C PHE A 126 -14.93 -4.71 0.69
N LEU A 127 -15.60 -5.78 0.33
CA LEU A 127 -15.73 -6.21 -1.06
C LEU A 127 -16.23 -5.05 -1.94
N ASN A 128 -15.72 -4.96 -3.16
CA ASN A 128 -16.02 -3.91 -4.15
C ASN A 128 -15.58 -2.49 -3.74
N THR A 129 -14.82 -2.32 -2.66
CA THR A 129 -14.20 -1.03 -2.33
C THR A 129 -13.04 -0.77 -3.28
N ARG A 130 -13.02 0.41 -3.92
CA ARG A 130 -11.85 0.86 -4.68
C ARG A 130 -10.80 1.43 -3.75
N LEU A 131 -9.54 1.02 -3.94
CA LEU A 131 -8.42 1.36 -3.07
C LEU A 131 -7.23 1.92 -3.83
N VAL A 132 -6.48 2.79 -3.15
CA VAL A 132 -5.03 2.95 -3.39
C VAL A 132 -4.28 2.26 -2.27
N VAL A 133 -3.29 1.47 -2.64
CA VAL A 133 -2.40 0.76 -1.73
C VAL A 133 -0.96 1.13 -2.02
N ILE A 134 -0.18 1.40 -0.97
CA ILE A 134 1.28 1.43 -1.04
C ILE A 134 1.78 0.16 -0.37
N GLY A 135 2.63 -0.59 -1.07
CA GLY A 135 3.15 -1.85 -0.58
C GLY A 135 4.46 -2.25 -1.24
N ARG A 136 4.99 -3.37 -0.82
CA ARG A 136 6.24 -3.96 -1.34
C ARG A 136 5.93 -5.33 -1.95
N PRO A 137 6.21 -5.55 -3.24
CA PRO A 137 6.14 -6.89 -3.81
C PRO A 137 7.19 -7.80 -3.14
N VAL A 138 6.75 -8.94 -2.61
CA VAL A 138 7.61 -9.82 -1.80
C VAL A 138 7.75 -11.22 -2.37
N ASP A 139 6.70 -11.77 -3.00
CA ASP A 139 6.70 -13.17 -3.45
C ASP A 139 5.68 -13.39 -4.58
N ILE A 140 5.67 -14.62 -5.10
CA ILE A 140 4.65 -15.12 -6.02
C ILE A 140 3.99 -16.34 -5.36
N THR A 141 2.70 -16.25 -5.09
CA THR A 141 1.92 -17.33 -4.46
C THR A 141 0.86 -17.87 -5.43
N ALA A 142 0.37 -19.07 -5.17
CA ALA A 142 -0.71 -19.66 -5.95
C ALA A 142 -2.01 -19.68 -5.13
N ASN A 143 -3.15 -19.50 -5.79
CA ASN A 143 -4.46 -19.73 -5.21
C ASN A 143 -4.77 -21.25 -5.17
N HIS A 144 -5.94 -21.62 -4.63
CA HIS A 144 -6.40 -23.02 -4.56
C HIS A 144 -6.57 -23.70 -5.94
N GLN A 145 -6.67 -22.91 -7.01
CA GLN A 145 -6.80 -23.39 -8.39
C GLN A 145 -5.44 -23.48 -9.10
N GLY A 146 -4.33 -23.16 -8.39
CA GLY A 146 -2.97 -23.17 -8.96
C GLY A 146 -2.62 -21.91 -9.75
N GLU A 147 -3.49 -20.91 -9.79
CA GLU A 147 -3.20 -19.66 -10.48
C GLU A 147 -2.24 -18.80 -9.66
N LYS A 148 -1.15 -18.37 -10.29
CA LYS A 148 -0.12 -17.55 -9.66
C LYS A 148 -0.54 -16.09 -9.56
N ARG A 149 -0.25 -15.48 -8.40
CA ARG A 149 -0.41 -14.05 -8.13
C ARG A 149 0.83 -13.52 -7.43
N VAL A 150 1.20 -12.28 -7.72
CA VAL A 150 2.21 -11.59 -6.91
C VAL A 150 1.61 -11.29 -5.55
N LEU A 151 2.37 -11.55 -4.49
CA LEU A 151 2.08 -11.17 -3.13
C LEU A 151 2.77 -9.85 -2.81
N VAL A 152 2.01 -8.90 -2.31
CA VAL A 152 2.47 -7.57 -1.90
C VAL A 152 2.27 -7.43 -0.39
N GLU A 153 3.31 -7.03 0.34
CA GLU A 153 3.19 -6.57 1.71
C GLU A 153 2.61 -5.16 1.72
N GLY A 154 1.39 -5.00 2.22
CA GLY A 154 0.68 -3.72 2.28
C GLY A 154 1.14 -2.87 3.46
N LEU A 155 1.56 -1.64 3.20
CA LEU A 155 2.03 -0.68 4.21
C LEU A 155 1.03 0.43 4.47
N LEU A 156 0.27 0.82 3.46
CA LEU A 156 -0.78 1.84 3.58
C LEU A 156 -1.92 1.50 2.64
N VAL A 157 -3.14 1.73 3.10
CA VAL A 157 -4.36 1.56 2.31
C VAL A 157 -5.28 2.77 2.47
N ARG A 158 -5.88 3.21 1.36
CA ARG A 158 -6.87 4.30 1.35
C ARG A 158 -8.01 3.95 0.40
N PRO A 159 -9.27 3.88 0.91
CA PRO A 159 -10.44 3.82 0.04
C PRO A 159 -10.57 5.09 -0.79
N ILE A 160 -10.94 4.91 -2.07
CA ILE A 160 -11.26 6.01 -2.99
C ILE A 160 -12.79 6.06 -3.11
N LYS A 161 -13.36 7.25 -2.97
CA LYS A 161 -14.80 7.51 -3.15
C LYS A 161 -15.07 7.97 -4.57
#